data_f7a29c58db848a7c1d719907a8525aad
#
_entry.id   f7a29c58db848a7c1d719907a8525aad
#
_cell.length_a   1.000
_cell.length_b   1.000
_cell.length_c   1.000
_cell.angle_alpha   90.00
_cell.angle_beta   90.00
_cell.angle_gamma   90.00
#
_symmetry.space_group_name_H-M   'P 1'
#
loop_
_entity.id
_entity.type
_entity.pdbx_description
1 polymer ?
#
loop_
_entity_poly.entity_id
_entity_poly.type
_entity_poly.pdbx_seq_one_letter_code
_entity_poly.pdbx_strand_id
1 'polypeptide(L)'
;MTEIQAYGLKSVLHSKRANIYYLEHCRILVNGGRVEYVTDEGKRQLYWNIPIANSTSILLGTGTSITQAAMRELAKAGVLVGFCGGGGTPLFAATEMDVEVAWLQPQSEYRPTEYLQAWVRFWFDDELRLAAAKQLQLQRLNWLPTQWTTRALRDAGFDVPIDAVQALVAQFKPMVANAPDITALLTDEARLTKALYKLAVQACGYGDFTRAKRGSGTDAANRFLDHGNYLAYGLGATATWVLGLPHGLAVLHGKTRRGGLVFDAADLVKDAIIVPQAFVSAMRGDDEQQFRRHCIDTLTHSEALDFMIDQLLSLIHISE
;
A
#
# COMPACT_ATOMS: atom_id res chain seq x y z
N MET A 1 48.31 -11.27 1.41
CA MET A 1 47.04 -10.67 1.91
C MET A 1 46.35 -10.07 0.68
N THR A 2 45.41 -10.79 0.11
CA THR A 2 44.71 -10.39 -1.11
C THR A 2 43.51 -9.54 -0.71
N GLU A 3 43.54 -8.26 -1.07
CA GLU A 3 42.38 -7.35 -0.90
C GLU A 3 41.20 -7.91 -1.70
N ILE A 4 40.14 -8.28 -0.98
CA ILE A 4 38.84 -8.58 -1.58
C ILE A 4 38.26 -7.23 -1.97
N GLN A 5 38.34 -6.88 -3.25
CA GLN A 5 37.58 -5.78 -3.81
C GLN A 5 36.10 -5.99 -3.51
N ALA A 6 35.53 -5.10 -2.72
CA ALA A 6 34.11 -5.02 -2.51
C ALA A 6 33.44 -4.77 -3.88
N TYR A 7 32.90 -5.81 -4.49
CA TYR A 7 32.01 -5.67 -5.63
C TYR A 7 30.87 -4.76 -5.19
N GLY A 8 30.85 -3.55 -5.74
CA GLY A 8 29.78 -2.61 -5.52
C GLY A 8 28.46 -3.29 -5.83
N LEU A 9 27.66 -3.52 -4.81
CA LEU A 9 26.28 -3.98 -4.94
C LEU A 9 25.60 -2.96 -5.87
N LYS A 10 25.31 -3.35 -7.11
CA LYS A 10 24.46 -2.55 -7.99
C LYS A 10 23.16 -2.34 -7.23
N SER A 11 22.91 -1.11 -6.81
CA SER A 11 21.67 -0.79 -6.12
C SER A 11 20.52 -1.06 -7.08
N VAL A 12 19.70 -2.04 -6.76
CA VAL A 12 18.45 -2.26 -7.49
C VAL A 12 17.57 -1.04 -7.28
N LEU A 13 17.05 -0.45 -8.34
CA LEU A 13 16.09 0.65 -8.27
C LEU A 13 14.94 0.26 -7.33
N HIS A 14 14.48 1.18 -6.49
CA HIS A 14 13.43 0.89 -5.51
C HIS A 14 12.16 0.31 -6.16
N SER A 15 11.78 0.80 -7.34
CA SER A 15 10.67 0.29 -8.15
C SER A 15 10.85 -1.17 -8.62
N LYS A 16 12.07 -1.69 -8.60
CA LYS A 16 12.38 -3.08 -8.97
C LYS A 16 12.62 -3.99 -7.76
N ARG A 17 12.46 -3.48 -6.55
CA ARG A 17 12.57 -4.29 -5.33
C ARG A 17 11.20 -4.86 -4.98
N ALA A 18 11.13 -6.18 -4.89
CA ALA A 18 9.85 -6.89 -4.76
C ALA A 18 9.42 -7.17 -3.31
N ASN A 19 10.31 -7.06 -2.32
CA ASN A 19 10.05 -7.58 -0.99
C ASN A 19 9.60 -6.50 -0.02
N ILE A 20 8.38 -6.68 0.51
CA ILE A 20 7.85 -5.97 1.67
C ILE A 20 7.77 -6.96 2.81
N TYR A 21 8.38 -6.65 3.95
CA TYR A 21 8.32 -7.48 5.16
C TYR A 21 7.38 -6.87 6.18
N TYR A 22 6.52 -7.70 6.73
CA TYR A 22 5.80 -7.41 7.96
C TYR A 22 6.28 -8.38 9.03
N LEU A 23 6.85 -7.88 10.12
CA LEU A 23 7.48 -8.68 11.17
C LEU A 23 6.86 -8.36 12.53
N GLU A 24 6.56 -9.41 13.29
CA GLU A 24 6.07 -9.33 14.68
C GLU A 24 6.87 -10.30 15.57
N HIS A 25 6.93 -10.00 16.86
CA HIS A 25 7.54 -10.86 17.89
C HIS A 25 8.94 -11.36 17.51
N CYS A 26 9.78 -10.47 17.00
CA CYS A 26 11.13 -10.80 16.58
C CYS A 26 12.14 -9.70 16.92
N ARG A 27 13.41 -10.04 16.83
CA ARG A 27 14.52 -9.11 16.95
C ARG A 27 15.29 -9.03 15.65
N ILE A 28 15.52 -7.82 15.13
CA ILE A 28 16.30 -7.59 13.92
C ILE A 28 17.72 -7.15 14.33
N LEU A 29 18.71 -7.82 13.79
CA LEU A 29 20.13 -7.61 14.12
C LEU A 29 21.03 -7.85 12.91
N VAL A 30 22.31 -7.50 13.05
CA VAL A 30 23.35 -7.87 12.08
C VAL A 30 24.10 -9.08 12.61
N ASN A 31 24.14 -10.13 11.80
CA ASN A 31 24.88 -11.37 12.08
C ASN A 31 25.74 -11.73 10.85
N GLY A 32 27.06 -11.91 11.04
CA GLY A 32 27.97 -12.26 9.97
C GLY A 32 27.92 -11.30 8.76
N GLY A 33 27.62 -10.00 8.99
CA GLY A 33 27.51 -8.97 7.96
C GLY A 33 26.18 -8.98 7.21
N ARG A 34 25.19 -9.76 7.66
CA ARG A 34 23.84 -9.83 7.09
C ARG A 34 22.81 -9.28 8.08
N VAL A 35 21.77 -8.66 7.57
CA VAL A 35 20.61 -8.29 8.38
C VAL A 35 19.70 -9.50 8.48
N GLU A 36 19.44 -9.93 9.71
CA GLU A 36 18.60 -11.09 10.00
C GLU A 36 17.55 -10.72 11.05
N TYR A 37 16.39 -11.39 11.01
CA TYR A 37 15.47 -11.37 12.11
C TYR A 37 15.45 -12.72 12.84
N VAL A 38 15.30 -12.66 14.15
CA VAL A 38 15.34 -13.82 15.04
C VAL A 38 13.96 -14.00 15.66
N THR A 39 13.43 -15.20 15.54
CA THR A 39 12.20 -15.64 16.23
C THR A 39 12.52 -16.69 17.25
N ASP A 40 11.84 -16.64 18.41
CA ASP A 40 11.97 -17.67 19.44
C ASP A 40 10.89 -18.74 19.25
N GLU A 41 11.32 -19.97 18.98
CA GLU A 41 10.43 -21.15 18.96
C GLU A 41 10.77 -22.06 20.15
N GLY A 42 10.19 -21.75 21.31
CA GLY A 42 10.42 -22.48 22.56
C GLY A 42 11.87 -22.34 23.04
N LYS A 43 12.68 -23.41 22.91
CA LYS A 43 14.09 -23.43 23.33
C LYS A 43 15.07 -23.13 22.18
N ARG A 44 14.60 -22.86 20.98
CA ARG A 44 15.44 -22.62 19.79
C ARG A 44 15.22 -21.22 19.25
N GLN A 45 16.32 -20.57 18.85
CA GLN A 45 16.30 -19.32 18.10
C GLN A 45 16.47 -19.65 16.62
N LEU A 46 15.56 -19.18 15.80
CA LEU A 46 15.64 -19.30 14.34
C LEU A 46 16.04 -17.97 13.74
N TYR A 47 17.04 -18.03 12.87
CA TYR A 47 17.60 -16.86 12.18
C TYR A 47 17.15 -16.86 10.72
N TRP A 48 16.58 -15.75 10.28
CA TRP A 48 16.04 -15.58 8.94
C TRP A 48 16.71 -14.40 8.27
N ASN A 49 17.33 -14.61 7.12
CA ASN A 49 18.00 -13.55 6.38
C ASN A 49 16.99 -12.61 5.74
N ILE A 50 17.24 -11.29 5.84
CA ILE A 50 16.51 -10.26 5.11
C ILE A 50 17.37 -9.85 3.91
N PRO A 51 16.94 -10.11 2.64
CA PRO A 51 17.69 -9.71 1.46
C PRO A 51 17.54 -8.20 1.23
N ILE A 52 18.29 -7.38 2.00
CA ILE A 52 18.15 -5.92 2.04
C ILE A 52 18.32 -5.25 0.68
N ALA A 53 19.11 -5.84 -0.23
CA ALA A 53 19.29 -5.31 -1.58
C ALA A 53 18.02 -5.39 -2.44
N ASN A 54 17.11 -6.32 -2.11
CA ASN A 54 15.85 -6.55 -2.82
C ASN A 54 14.62 -6.20 -1.96
N SER A 55 14.81 -5.60 -0.79
CA SER A 55 13.73 -5.17 0.09
C SER A 55 13.42 -3.70 -0.12
N THR A 56 12.14 -3.38 -0.21
CA THR A 56 11.65 -2.00 -0.34
C THR A 56 11.34 -1.41 1.03
N SER A 57 10.58 -2.15 1.83
CA SER A 57 10.18 -1.69 3.16
C SER A 57 10.04 -2.84 4.15
N ILE A 58 10.19 -2.51 5.43
CA ILE A 58 9.96 -3.40 6.56
C ILE A 58 9.01 -2.71 7.52
N LEU A 59 7.87 -3.34 7.79
CA LEU A 59 6.90 -2.94 8.79
C LEU A 59 7.11 -3.76 10.05
N LEU A 60 7.38 -3.08 11.16
CA LEU A 60 7.64 -3.65 12.47
C LEU A 60 6.39 -3.52 13.34
N GLY A 61 5.73 -4.64 13.60
CA GLY A 61 4.55 -4.73 14.43
C GLY A 61 4.89 -5.01 15.91
N THR A 62 3.92 -5.54 16.63
CA THR A 62 3.99 -5.79 18.07
C THR A 62 5.15 -6.73 18.43
N GLY A 63 5.85 -6.41 19.53
CA GLY A 63 6.91 -7.27 20.08
C GLY A 63 8.19 -7.32 19.24
N THR A 64 8.39 -6.35 18.35
CA THR A 64 9.63 -6.23 17.56
C THR A 64 10.65 -5.36 18.24
N SER A 65 11.92 -5.67 17.97
CA SER A 65 13.06 -4.81 18.30
C SER A 65 14.06 -4.80 17.16
N ILE A 66 14.79 -3.69 17.00
CA ILE A 66 15.82 -3.54 15.98
C ILE A 66 17.08 -2.97 16.58
N THR A 67 18.24 -3.52 16.24
CA THR A 67 19.52 -2.99 16.66
C THR A 67 19.92 -1.78 15.80
N GLN A 68 20.69 -0.85 16.40
CA GLN A 68 21.21 0.31 15.66
C GLN A 68 22.08 -0.11 14.46
N ALA A 69 22.84 -1.20 14.59
CA ALA A 69 23.64 -1.75 13.49
C ALA A 69 22.76 -2.21 12.32
N ALA A 70 21.66 -2.94 12.60
CA ALA A 70 20.72 -3.35 11.57
C ALA A 70 20.04 -2.16 10.90
N MET A 71 19.58 -1.17 11.69
CA MET A 71 19.00 0.06 11.14
C MET A 71 19.96 0.79 10.19
N ARG A 72 21.26 0.83 10.55
CA ARG A 72 22.29 1.45 9.71
C ARG A 72 22.46 0.74 8.38
N GLU A 73 22.49 -0.59 8.36
CA GLU A 73 22.62 -1.37 7.12
C GLU A 73 21.35 -1.27 6.25
N LEU A 74 20.18 -1.27 6.86
CA LEU A 74 18.91 -1.03 6.16
C LEU A 74 18.87 0.37 5.53
N ALA A 75 19.30 1.40 6.28
CA ALA A 75 19.36 2.76 5.78
C ALA A 75 20.34 2.91 4.60
N LYS A 76 21.55 2.31 4.70
CA LYS A 76 22.53 2.29 3.59
C LYS A 76 21.96 1.61 2.34
N ALA A 77 21.16 0.56 2.51
CA ALA A 77 20.50 -0.14 1.42
C ALA A 77 19.26 0.59 0.89
N GLY A 78 18.85 1.70 1.53
CA GLY A 78 17.67 2.46 1.18
C GLY A 78 16.36 1.73 1.49
N VAL A 79 16.35 0.84 2.48
CA VAL A 79 15.14 0.15 2.93
C VAL A 79 14.38 1.05 3.88
N LEU A 80 13.10 1.27 3.61
CA LEU A 80 12.22 2.02 4.48
C LEU A 80 11.80 1.14 5.67
N VAL A 81 11.96 1.63 6.90
CA VAL A 81 11.55 0.93 8.11
C VAL A 81 10.43 1.69 8.78
N GLY A 82 9.31 1.02 9.02
CA GLY A 82 8.16 1.61 9.70
C GLY A 82 7.75 0.84 10.93
N PHE A 83 7.39 1.53 12.01
CA PHE A 83 6.78 0.94 13.18
C PHE A 83 5.26 1.08 13.10
N CYS A 84 4.54 -0.02 13.34
CA CYS A 84 3.09 -0.06 13.35
C CYS A 84 2.58 -0.85 14.57
N GLY A 85 1.29 -0.81 14.83
CA GLY A 85 0.63 -1.66 15.81
C GLY A 85 0.53 -3.11 15.33
N GLY A 86 -0.06 -3.96 16.16
CA GLY A 86 -0.30 -5.36 15.82
C GLY A 86 -1.17 -5.47 14.57
N GLY A 87 -0.85 -6.44 13.72
CA GLY A 87 -1.61 -6.66 12.50
C GLY A 87 -1.46 -5.59 11.42
N GLY A 88 -0.39 -4.76 11.45
CA GLY A 88 -0.22 -3.64 10.54
C GLY A 88 -1.16 -2.47 10.83
N THR A 89 -1.81 -2.46 12.00
CA THR A 89 -2.67 -1.35 12.45
C THR A 89 -1.84 -0.09 12.76
N PRO A 90 -2.44 1.10 12.88
CA PRO A 90 -1.73 2.28 13.34
C PRO A 90 -1.06 2.06 14.70
N LEU A 91 0.15 2.63 14.88
CA LEU A 91 0.93 2.47 16.10
C LEU A 91 0.17 2.94 17.36
N PHE A 92 -0.68 3.95 17.22
CA PHE A 92 -1.48 4.54 18.30
C PHE A 92 -2.99 4.48 17.96
N ALA A 93 -3.49 3.29 17.65
CA ALA A 93 -4.89 3.09 17.26
C ALA A 93 -5.92 3.52 18.34
N ALA A 94 -5.51 3.64 19.59
CA ALA A 94 -6.38 4.03 20.71
C ALA A 94 -6.53 5.56 20.86
N THR A 95 -5.81 6.36 20.10
CA THR A 95 -5.91 7.82 20.14
C THR A 95 -6.65 8.34 18.91
N GLU A 96 -7.40 9.43 19.06
CA GLU A 96 -8.07 10.09 17.94
C GLU A 96 -7.12 10.68 16.89
N MET A 97 -5.81 10.69 17.19
CA MET A 97 -4.77 11.04 16.25
C MET A 97 -4.41 9.81 15.44
N ASP A 98 -4.80 9.78 14.19
CA ASP A 98 -4.40 8.78 13.20
C ASP A 98 -2.89 8.83 12.93
N VAL A 99 -2.09 8.36 13.88
CA VAL A 99 -0.68 8.08 13.63
C VAL A 99 -0.59 6.67 13.06
N GLU A 100 -0.47 6.60 11.77
CA GLU A 100 -0.63 5.39 11.00
C GLU A 100 0.56 4.47 11.14
N VAL A 101 1.73 4.96 10.80
CA VAL A 101 3.02 4.26 10.87
C VAL A 101 4.10 5.29 11.18
N ALA A 102 4.96 5.01 12.14
CA ALA A 102 6.14 5.84 12.40
C ALA A 102 7.30 5.34 11.51
N TRP A 103 7.64 6.12 10.51
CA TRP A 103 8.69 5.79 9.56
C TRP A 103 10.04 6.32 10.02
N LEU A 104 11.05 5.44 10.04
CA LEU A 104 12.45 5.80 10.14
C LEU A 104 13.01 5.97 8.73
N GLN A 105 13.12 7.21 8.31
CA GLN A 105 13.62 7.53 6.98
C GLN A 105 15.15 7.57 7.00
N PRO A 106 15.83 6.79 6.13
CA PRO A 106 17.24 7.02 5.90
C PRO A 106 17.43 8.41 5.29
N GLN A 107 18.43 9.14 5.74
CA GLN A 107 18.83 10.35 5.04
C GLN A 107 19.34 9.93 3.66
N SER A 108 18.64 10.31 2.62
CA SER A 108 19.05 10.08 1.24
C SER A 108 19.32 11.42 0.58
N GLU A 109 20.56 11.69 0.25
CA GLU A 109 20.96 12.85 -0.56
C GLU A 109 20.57 12.68 -2.05
N TYR A 110 20.10 11.48 -2.42
CA TYR A 110 19.83 11.09 -3.81
C TYR A 110 18.35 11.11 -4.18
N ARG A 111 17.48 11.73 -3.38
CA ARG A 111 16.08 11.90 -3.79
C ARG A 111 15.99 12.99 -4.85
N PRO A 112 15.28 12.71 -5.97
CA PRO A 112 15.11 13.71 -7.01
C PRO A 112 14.28 14.87 -6.47
N THR A 113 14.93 16.02 -6.26
CA THR A 113 14.25 17.24 -5.80
C THR A 113 13.37 17.84 -6.89
N GLU A 114 13.65 17.55 -8.15
CA GLU A 114 12.83 17.94 -9.30
C GLU A 114 11.40 17.41 -9.21
N TYR A 115 11.18 16.21 -8.70
CA TYR A 115 9.83 15.65 -8.54
C TYR A 115 9.01 16.44 -7.52
N LEU A 116 9.62 16.77 -6.37
CA LEU A 116 8.99 17.63 -5.38
C LEU A 116 8.67 19.02 -5.96
N GLN A 117 9.62 19.62 -6.68
CA GLN A 117 9.43 20.96 -7.27
C GLN A 117 8.32 20.96 -8.31
N ALA A 118 8.27 19.96 -9.18
CA ALA A 118 7.21 19.83 -10.17
C ALA A 118 5.84 19.57 -9.51
N TRP A 119 5.79 18.70 -8.49
CA TRP A 119 4.58 18.46 -7.71
C TRP A 119 4.05 19.74 -7.06
N VAL A 120 4.91 20.50 -6.39
CA VAL A 120 4.54 21.76 -5.75
C VAL A 120 4.04 22.78 -6.77
N ARG A 121 4.67 22.86 -7.94
CA ARG A 121 4.29 23.79 -8.99
C ARG A 121 2.84 23.61 -9.45
N PHE A 122 2.41 22.40 -9.75
CA PHE A 122 1.04 22.16 -10.18
C PHE A 122 0.05 22.15 -9.01
N TRP A 123 0.49 21.77 -7.80
CA TRP A 123 -0.41 21.56 -6.67
C TRP A 123 -1.15 22.83 -6.24
N PHE A 124 -0.58 24.00 -6.40
CA PHE A 124 -1.22 25.29 -6.12
C PHE A 124 -2.22 25.72 -7.18
N ASP A 125 -2.22 25.09 -8.34
CA ASP A 125 -3.21 25.32 -9.38
C ASP A 125 -4.40 24.37 -9.17
N ASP A 126 -5.58 24.94 -8.90
CA ASP A 126 -6.79 24.17 -8.60
C ASP A 126 -7.26 23.32 -9.79
N GLU A 127 -7.07 23.78 -11.03
CA GLU A 127 -7.45 23.07 -12.26
C GLU A 127 -6.52 21.88 -12.48
N LEU A 128 -5.22 22.09 -12.39
CA LEU A 128 -4.22 21.03 -12.51
C LEU A 128 -4.35 20.01 -11.38
N ARG A 129 -4.62 20.47 -10.15
CA ARG A 129 -4.84 19.54 -9.02
C ARG A 129 -6.09 18.69 -9.22
N LEU A 130 -7.18 19.26 -9.75
CA LEU A 130 -8.39 18.50 -10.10
C LEU A 130 -8.10 17.52 -11.24
N ALA A 131 -7.35 17.93 -12.25
CA ALA A 131 -6.94 17.05 -13.35
C ALA A 131 -6.11 15.86 -12.84
N ALA A 132 -5.16 16.11 -11.93
CA ALA A 132 -4.36 15.08 -11.29
C ALA A 132 -5.24 14.09 -10.48
N ALA A 133 -6.19 14.60 -9.70
CA ALA A 133 -7.12 13.76 -8.95
C ALA A 133 -7.98 12.88 -9.87
N LYS A 134 -8.50 13.45 -10.97
CA LYS A 134 -9.24 12.69 -11.99
C LYS A 134 -8.37 11.60 -12.62
N GLN A 135 -7.13 11.92 -12.97
CA GLN A 135 -6.21 10.95 -13.55
C GLN A 135 -5.98 9.75 -12.61
N LEU A 136 -5.73 9.97 -11.32
CA LEU A 136 -5.59 8.87 -10.35
C LEU A 136 -6.86 8.03 -10.28
N GLN A 137 -8.04 8.64 -10.21
CA GLN A 137 -9.30 7.91 -10.14
C GLN A 137 -9.59 7.13 -11.43
N LEU A 138 -9.23 7.64 -12.60
CA LEU A 138 -9.33 6.91 -13.87
C LEU A 138 -8.39 5.71 -13.92
N GLN A 139 -7.16 5.84 -13.42
CA GLN A 139 -6.22 4.72 -13.37
C GLN A 139 -6.66 3.64 -12.38
N ARG A 140 -7.20 4.03 -11.22
CA ARG A 140 -7.87 3.11 -10.28
C ARG A 140 -8.95 2.29 -10.97
N LEU A 141 -9.83 2.93 -11.74
CA LEU A 141 -10.88 2.27 -12.53
C LEU A 141 -10.31 1.35 -13.62
N ASN A 142 -9.27 1.80 -14.33
CA ASN A 142 -8.65 1.03 -15.42
C ASN A 142 -8.03 -0.28 -14.92
N TRP A 143 -7.55 -0.31 -13.69
CA TRP A 143 -6.86 -1.48 -13.14
C TRP A 143 -7.81 -2.56 -12.61
N LEU A 144 -9.05 -2.19 -12.24
CA LEU A 144 -10.06 -3.11 -11.70
C LEU A 144 -10.32 -4.36 -12.56
N PRO A 145 -10.63 -4.27 -13.88
CA PRO A 145 -10.94 -5.44 -14.68
C PRO A 145 -9.80 -6.45 -14.72
N THR A 146 -8.56 -5.96 -14.83
CA THR A 146 -7.37 -6.81 -14.89
C THR A 146 -7.17 -7.59 -13.59
N GLN A 147 -7.39 -6.97 -12.44
CA GLN A 147 -7.14 -7.60 -11.15
C GLN A 147 -8.31 -8.50 -10.71
N TRP A 148 -9.56 -8.06 -10.90
CA TRP A 148 -10.73 -8.79 -10.43
C TRP A 148 -11.06 -10.05 -11.23
N THR A 149 -10.55 -10.19 -12.44
CA THR A 149 -10.79 -11.35 -13.31
C THR A 149 -9.59 -12.30 -13.41
N THR A 150 -8.61 -12.17 -12.49
CA THR A 150 -7.47 -13.09 -12.46
C THR A 150 -7.91 -14.52 -12.16
N ARG A 151 -7.19 -15.48 -12.75
CA ARG A 151 -7.42 -16.89 -12.48
C ARG A 151 -7.27 -17.22 -10.99
N ALA A 152 -6.26 -16.63 -10.33
CA ALA A 152 -5.99 -16.85 -8.91
C ALA A 152 -7.18 -16.45 -8.01
N LEU A 153 -7.83 -15.31 -8.28
CA LEU A 153 -9.02 -14.90 -7.54
C LEU A 153 -10.21 -15.83 -7.81
N ARG A 154 -10.40 -16.24 -9.05
CA ARG A 154 -11.48 -17.17 -9.42
C ARG A 154 -11.28 -18.51 -8.74
N ASP A 155 -10.10 -19.09 -8.81
CA ASP A 155 -9.74 -20.33 -8.12
C ASP A 155 -9.86 -20.19 -6.59
N ALA A 156 -9.77 -18.97 -6.09
CA ALA A 156 -9.95 -18.62 -4.68
C ALA A 156 -11.42 -18.47 -4.25
N GLY A 157 -12.37 -18.54 -5.18
CA GLY A 157 -13.81 -18.40 -4.93
C GLY A 157 -14.36 -16.99 -5.13
N PHE A 158 -13.62 -16.11 -5.82
CA PHE A 158 -14.10 -14.80 -6.26
C PHE A 158 -14.42 -14.85 -7.74
N ASP A 159 -15.64 -15.24 -8.06
CA ASP A 159 -16.09 -15.40 -9.45
C ASP A 159 -16.99 -14.23 -9.86
N VAL A 160 -16.39 -13.23 -10.46
CA VAL A 160 -17.08 -12.05 -10.98
C VAL A 160 -17.11 -12.08 -12.51
N PRO A 161 -18.28 -11.90 -13.15
CA PRO A 161 -18.35 -11.77 -14.61
C PRO A 161 -17.56 -10.53 -15.07
N ILE A 162 -16.72 -10.70 -16.08
CA ILE A 162 -15.92 -9.60 -16.62
C ILE A 162 -16.81 -8.45 -17.11
N ASP A 163 -17.94 -8.78 -17.73
CA ASP A 163 -18.89 -7.78 -18.24
C ASP A 163 -19.48 -6.92 -17.11
N ALA A 164 -19.69 -7.49 -15.91
CA ALA A 164 -20.17 -6.73 -14.76
C ALA A 164 -19.13 -5.71 -14.27
N VAL A 165 -17.85 -6.11 -14.25
CA VAL A 165 -16.76 -5.19 -13.88
C VAL A 165 -16.59 -4.11 -14.95
N GLN A 166 -16.63 -4.48 -16.23
CA GLN A 166 -16.52 -3.55 -17.36
C GLN A 166 -17.69 -2.55 -17.38
N ALA A 167 -18.91 -3.02 -17.14
CA ALA A 167 -20.10 -2.17 -17.06
C ALA A 167 -19.98 -1.13 -15.92
N LEU A 168 -19.48 -1.56 -14.75
CA LEU A 168 -19.23 -0.66 -13.65
C LEU A 168 -18.18 0.39 -14.01
N VAL A 169 -17.07 -0.02 -14.61
CA VAL A 169 -16.01 0.90 -15.05
C VAL A 169 -16.56 1.87 -16.11
N ALA A 170 -17.32 1.40 -17.09
CA ALA A 170 -17.93 2.23 -18.12
C ALA A 170 -18.92 3.26 -17.54
N GLN A 171 -19.63 2.90 -16.46
CA GLN A 171 -20.52 3.83 -15.76
C GLN A 171 -19.77 4.96 -15.05
N PHE A 172 -18.67 4.63 -14.34
CA PHE A 172 -17.99 5.60 -13.48
C PHE A 172 -16.95 6.46 -14.23
N LYS A 173 -16.32 5.97 -15.29
CA LYS A 173 -15.33 6.75 -16.06
C LYS A 173 -15.84 8.11 -16.50
N PRO A 174 -17.03 8.27 -17.13
CA PRO A 174 -17.51 9.59 -17.51
C PRO A 174 -17.86 10.49 -16.31
N MET A 175 -18.30 9.91 -15.18
CA MET A 175 -18.55 10.69 -13.96
C MET A 175 -17.24 11.30 -13.44
N VAL A 176 -16.18 10.50 -13.32
CA VAL A 176 -14.85 10.97 -12.93
C VAL A 176 -14.32 12.02 -13.91
N ALA A 177 -14.38 11.76 -15.22
CA ALA A 177 -13.87 12.66 -16.24
C ALA A 177 -14.56 14.03 -16.22
N ASN A 178 -15.87 14.05 -15.98
CA ASN A 178 -16.69 15.27 -16.00
C ASN A 178 -16.93 15.89 -14.61
N ALA A 179 -16.31 15.35 -13.53
CA ALA A 179 -16.47 15.92 -12.19
C ALA A 179 -16.06 17.39 -12.18
N PRO A 180 -16.91 18.32 -11.73
CA PRO A 180 -16.59 19.76 -11.77
C PRO A 180 -15.58 20.20 -10.71
N ASP A 181 -15.48 19.43 -9.61
CA ASP A 181 -14.61 19.75 -8.48
C ASP A 181 -14.26 18.49 -7.66
N ILE A 182 -13.39 18.65 -6.68
CA ILE A 182 -12.94 17.59 -5.76
C ILE A 182 -14.11 17.03 -4.94
N THR A 183 -15.10 17.82 -4.58
CA THR A 183 -16.25 17.36 -3.77
C THR A 183 -17.14 16.40 -4.55
N ALA A 184 -17.39 16.72 -5.83
CA ALA A 184 -18.10 15.83 -6.74
C ALA A 184 -17.31 14.52 -6.94
N LEU A 185 -16.00 14.61 -7.13
CA LEU A 185 -15.13 13.45 -7.31
C LEU A 185 -15.13 12.53 -6.08
N LEU A 186 -15.05 13.08 -4.86
CA LEU A 186 -15.17 12.32 -3.60
C LEU A 186 -16.55 11.66 -3.46
N THR A 187 -17.61 12.34 -3.91
CA THR A 187 -18.96 11.78 -3.89
C THR A 187 -19.07 10.56 -4.83
N ASP A 188 -18.50 10.66 -6.01
CA ASP A 188 -18.48 9.57 -6.99
C ASP A 188 -17.58 8.43 -6.53
N GLU A 189 -16.46 8.71 -5.88
CA GLU A 189 -15.60 7.72 -5.23
C GLU A 189 -16.37 6.90 -4.18
N ALA A 190 -17.15 7.57 -3.32
CA ALA A 190 -17.96 6.90 -2.31
C ALA A 190 -19.07 6.02 -2.92
N ARG A 191 -19.65 6.45 -4.05
CA ARG A 191 -20.64 5.66 -4.83
C ARG A 191 -19.99 4.44 -5.47
N LEU A 192 -18.82 4.61 -6.09
CA LEU A 192 -18.01 3.54 -6.66
C LEU A 192 -17.70 2.48 -5.62
N THR A 193 -17.16 2.88 -4.48
CA THR A 193 -16.80 1.97 -3.39
C THR A 193 -17.99 1.12 -2.91
N LYS A 194 -19.17 1.72 -2.77
CA LYS A 194 -20.41 0.98 -2.44
C LYS A 194 -20.79 -0.03 -3.51
N ALA A 195 -20.67 0.34 -4.79
CA ALA A 195 -20.97 -0.56 -5.90
C ALA A 195 -19.97 -1.73 -5.97
N LEU A 196 -18.68 -1.46 -5.70
CA LEU A 196 -17.65 -2.50 -5.64
C LEU A 196 -17.91 -3.49 -4.50
N TYR A 197 -18.26 -3.02 -3.31
CA TYR A 197 -18.63 -3.94 -2.21
C TYR A 197 -19.81 -4.82 -2.59
N LYS A 198 -20.85 -4.27 -3.21
CA LYS A 198 -22.01 -5.06 -3.66
C LYS A 198 -21.59 -6.13 -4.67
N LEU A 199 -20.75 -5.78 -5.62
CA LEU A 199 -20.26 -6.70 -6.63
C LEU A 199 -19.35 -7.78 -6.00
N ALA A 200 -18.47 -7.41 -5.05
CA ALA A 200 -17.62 -8.36 -4.34
C ALA A 200 -18.42 -9.35 -3.50
N VAL A 201 -19.45 -8.89 -2.79
CA VAL A 201 -20.40 -9.73 -2.06
C VAL A 201 -21.03 -10.78 -2.98
N GLN A 202 -21.48 -10.37 -4.15
CA GLN A 202 -22.08 -11.27 -5.14
C GLN A 202 -21.07 -12.27 -5.69
N ALA A 203 -19.84 -11.81 -5.98
CA ALA A 203 -18.76 -12.63 -6.53
C ALA A 203 -18.32 -13.78 -5.59
N CYS A 204 -18.41 -13.57 -4.28
CA CYS A 204 -18.06 -14.57 -3.26
C CYS A 204 -19.26 -15.32 -2.69
N GLY A 205 -20.49 -14.89 -2.96
CA GLY A 205 -21.67 -15.39 -2.24
C GLY A 205 -21.65 -15.04 -0.75
N TYR A 206 -20.97 -13.94 -0.38
CA TYR A 206 -20.95 -13.43 0.99
C TYR A 206 -22.34 -12.89 1.33
N GLY A 207 -22.85 -13.17 2.53
CA GLY A 207 -24.18 -12.74 2.94
C GLY A 207 -24.37 -11.21 2.97
N ASP A 208 -25.25 -10.73 3.80
CA ASP A 208 -25.48 -9.28 3.96
C ASP A 208 -24.21 -8.59 4.43
N PHE A 209 -23.81 -7.55 3.71
CA PHE A 209 -22.64 -6.75 4.05
C PHE A 209 -22.97 -5.26 4.08
N THR A 210 -22.59 -4.62 5.16
CA THR A 210 -22.57 -3.16 5.30
C THR A 210 -21.22 -2.74 5.82
N ARG A 211 -20.57 -1.81 5.13
CA ARG A 211 -19.28 -1.28 5.58
C ARG A 211 -19.48 -0.54 6.90
N ALA A 212 -18.93 -1.09 7.96
CA ALA A 212 -18.95 -0.50 9.29
C ALA A 212 -17.95 0.67 9.40
N LYS A 213 -18.18 1.54 10.37
CA LYS A 213 -17.16 2.52 10.77
C LYS A 213 -15.90 1.75 11.19
N ARG A 214 -14.72 2.26 10.80
CA ARG A 214 -13.42 1.67 11.11
C ARG A 214 -13.33 1.23 12.57
N GLY A 215 -12.88 0.01 12.78
CA GLY A 215 -12.73 -0.58 14.12
C GLY A 215 -14.03 -0.96 14.83
N SER A 216 -15.20 -0.75 14.22
CA SER A 216 -16.50 -1.12 14.80
C SER A 216 -17.19 -2.30 14.11
N GLY A 217 -16.60 -2.80 13.00
CA GLY A 217 -17.12 -3.98 12.30
C GLY A 217 -16.86 -5.26 13.10
N THR A 218 -17.89 -6.07 13.28
CA THR A 218 -17.80 -7.35 14.00
C THR A 218 -17.59 -8.53 13.06
N ASP A 219 -17.92 -8.39 11.78
CA ASP A 219 -17.76 -9.43 10.77
C ASP A 219 -16.33 -9.47 10.21
N ALA A 220 -15.95 -10.62 9.67
CA ALA A 220 -14.60 -10.86 9.18
C ALA A 220 -14.21 -9.94 8.02
N ALA A 221 -15.13 -9.70 7.07
CA ALA A 221 -14.84 -8.87 5.91
C ALA A 221 -14.53 -7.41 6.31
N ASN A 222 -15.28 -6.83 7.26
CA ASN A 222 -14.99 -5.50 7.78
C ASN A 222 -13.60 -5.43 8.45
N ARG A 223 -13.26 -6.42 9.29
CA ARG A 223 -11.93 -6.48 9.92
C ARG A 223 -10.81 -6.59 8.88
N PHE A 224 -10.98 -7.47 7.88
CA PHE A 224 -9.98 -7.63 6.81
C PHE A 224 -9.86 -6.40 5.93
N LEU A 225 -10.94 -5.70 5.63
CA LEU A 225 -10.88 -4.42 4.92
C LEU A 225 -10.11 -3.37 5.73
N ASP A 226 -10.29 -3.31 7.04
CA ASP A 226 -9.53 -2.40 7.89
C ASP A 226 -8.03 -2.75 7.84
N HIS A 227 -7.67 -4.03 8.05
CA HIS A 227 -6.28 -4.47 8.03
C HIS A 227 -5.62 -4.33 6.66
N GLY A 228 -6.32 -4.70 5.59
CA GLY A 228 -5.79 -4.58 4.23
C GLY A 228 -5.56 -3.14 3.80
N ASN A 229 -6.42 -2.22 4.23
CA ASN A 229 -6.23 -0.80 3.96
C ASN A 229 -4.91 -0.28 4.56
N TYR A 230 -4.48 -0.77 5.73
CA TYR A 230 -3.19 -0.37 6.29
C TYR A 230 -2.01 -0.87 5.48
N LEU A 231 -2.10 -2.07 4.91
CA LEU A 231 -1.06 -2.57 3.99
C LEU A 231 -0.97 -1.66 2.75
N ALA A 232 -2.11 -1.27 2.18
CA ALA A 232 -2.15 -0.34 1.05
C ALA A 232 -1.60 1.04 1.43
N TYR A 233 -1.89 1.56 2.63
CA TYR A 233 -1.32 2.82 3.12
C TYR A 233 0.19 2.72 3.31
N GLY A 234 0.70 1.61 3.85
CA GLY A 234 2.13 1.36 3.94
C GLY A 234 2.81 1.38 2.57
N LEU A 235 2.17 0.78 1.57
CA LEU A 235 2.66 0.77 0.20
C LEU A 235 2.62 2.17 -0.43
N GLY A 236 1.52 2.92 -0.24
CA GLY A 236 1.39 4.31 -0.68
C GLY A 236 2.41 5.24 -0.03
N ALA A 237 2.69 5.06 1.28
CA ALA A 237 3.74 5.78 1.97
C ALA A 237 5.13 5.45 1.40
N THR A 238 5.37 4.20 1.04
CA THR A 238 6.61 3.77 0.38
C THR A 238 6.76 4.44 -0.99
N ALA A 239 5.70 4.42 -1.83
CA ALA A 239 5.73 5.03 -3.16
C ALA A 239 6.02 6.54 -3.09
N THR A 240 5.29 7.27 -2.24
CA THR A 240 5.49 8.71 -2.04
C THR A 240 6.87 9.05 -1.47
N TRP A 241 7.38 8.19 -0.55
CA TRP A 241 8.71 8.35 0.02
C TRP A 241 9.82 8.15 -1.02
N VAL A 242 9.72 7.10 -1.86
CA VAL A 242 10.70 6.82 -2.93
C VAL A 242 10.81 8.01 -3.88
N LEU A 243 9.69 8.64 -4.21
CA LEU A 243 9.64 9.80 -5.08
C LEU A 243 9.98 11.13 -4.39
N GLY A 244 10.18 11.13 -3.06
CA GLY A 244 10.43 12.35 -2.30
C GLY A 244 9.23 13.28 -2.21
N LEU A 245 8.01 12.78 -2.44
CA LEU A 245 6.80 13.58 -2.42
C LEU A 245 6.29 13.78 -0.99
N PRO A 246 5.83 14.98 -0.64
CA PRO A 246 5.35 15.29 0.70
C PRO A 246 3.95 14.74 0.93
N HIS A 247 3.76 13.97 1.99
CA HIS A 247 2.47 13.35 2.33
C HIS A 247 1.31 14.34 2.50
N GLY A 248 1.59 15.58 2.87
CA GLY A 248 0.58 16.62 3.09
C GLY A 248 0.02 17.26 1.80
N LEU A 249 0.67 17.06 0.64
CA LEU A 249 0.25 17.67 -0.62
C LEU A 249 -0.60 16.71 -1.47
N ALA A 250 -1.72 16.27 -0.90
CA ALA A 250 -2.70 15.43 -1.57
C ALA A 250 -3.44 16.17 -2.69
N VAL A 251 -3.87 15.44 -3.70
CA VAL A 251 -4.70 16.00 -4.79
C VAL A 251 -6.19 15.78 -4.54
N LEU A 252 -6.57 14.71 -3.84
CA LEU A 252 -7.96 14.36 -3.54
C LEU A 252 -8.29 14.50 -2.03
N HIS A 253 -7.52 13.89 -1.14
CA HIS A 253 -7.83 13.79 0.31
C HIS A 253 -7.22 14.92 1.17
N GLY A 254 -6.74 16.01 0.58
CA GLY A 254 -5.90 17.01 1.24
C GLY A 254 -6.52 17.78 2.40
N LYS A 255 -7.84 17.99 2.42
CA LYS A 255 -8.49 18.81 3.46
C LYS A 255 -8.86 18.02 4.71
N THR A 256 -8.89 16.72 4.66
CA THR A 256 -9.53 15.89 5.69
C THR A 256 -8.56 14.98 6.45
N ARG A 257 -7.34 14.79 5.95
CA ARG A 257 -6.40 13.82 6.52
C ARG A 257 -4.95 14.34 6.50
N ARG A 258 -4.25 14.16 7.61
CA ARG A 258 -2.79 14.28 7.63
C ARG A 258 -2.22 13.18 6.72
N GLY A 259 -1.28 13.51 5.85
CA GLY A 259 -0.74 12.52 4.93
C GLY A 259 -1.68 12.11 3.79
N GLY A 260 -2.59 13.01 3.37
CA GLY A 260 -3.59 12.72 2.35
C GLY A 260 -3.06 12.14 1.05
N LEU A 261 -1.83 12.47 0.62
CA LEU A 261 -1.21 11.90 -0.58
C LEU A 261 -0.96 10.40 -0.46
N VAL A 262 -0.69 9.89 0.74
CA VAL A 262 -0.57 8.45 0.98
C VAL A 262 -1.89 7.74 0.72
N PHE A 263 -3.01 8.36 1.10
CA PHE A 263 -4.35 7.83 0.80
C PHE A 263 -4.66 7.88 -0.68
N ASP A 264 -4.33 8.99 -1.37
CA ASP A 264 -4.52 9.12 -2.82
C ASP A 264 -3.76 8.01 -3.57
N ALA A 265 -2.51 7.72 -3.17
CA ALA A 265 -1.71 6.65 -3.74
C ALA A 265 -2.28 5.26 -3.40
N ALA A 266 -2.69 5.03 -2.15
CA ALA A 266 -3.23 3.74 -1.71
C ALA A 266 -4.54 3.40 -2.42
N ASP A 267 -5.37 4.38 -2.73
CA ASP A 267 -6.65 4.18 -3.42
C ASP A 267 -6.47 3.58 -4.82
N LEU A 268 -5.32 3.76 -5.45
CA LEU A 268 -5.00 3.11 -6.72
C LEU A 268 -5.11 1.59 -6.68
N VAL A 269 -4.81 0.98 -5.52
CA VAL A 269 -4.71 -0.48 -5.39
C VAL A 269 -5.73 -1.11 -4.44
N LYS A 270 -6.32 -0.33 -3.54
CA LYS A 270 -7.24 -0.83 -2.51
C LYS A 270 -8.40 -1.61 -3.09
N ASP A 271 -9.10 -1.03 -4.06
CA ASP A 271 -10.28 -1.66 -4.63
C ASP A 271 -9.93 -2.87 -5.47
N ALA A 272 -8.80 -2.80 -6.18
CA ALA A 272 -8.38 -3.85 -7.08
C ALA A 272 -7.88 -5.09 -6.35
N ILE A 273 -7.25 -4.93 -5.18
CA ILE A 273 -6.57 -6.03 -4.47
C ILE A 273 -7.18 -6.29 -3.10
N ILE A 274 -7.34 -5.25 -2.27
CA ILE A 274 -7.77 -5.46 -0.88
C ILE A 274 -9.23 -5.89 -0.80
N VAL A 275 -10.11 -5.29 -1.62
CA VAL A 275 -11.55 -5.62 -1.58
C VAL A 275 -11.77 -7.10 -1.89
N PRO A 276 -11.37 -7.67 -3.04
CA PRO A 276 -11.62 -9.08 -3.31
C PRO A 276 -10.95 -9.99 -2.29
N GLN A 277 -9.73 -9.68 -1.86
CA GLN A 277 -9.00 -10.52 -0.89
C GLN A 277 -9.70 -10.54 0.48
N ALA A 278 -10.28 -9.42 0.92
CA ALA A 278 -10.99 -9.36 2.20
C ALA A 278 -12.23 -10.28 2.20
N PHE A 279 -12.99 -10.30 1.12
CA PHE A 279 -14.16 -11.18 1.02
C PHE A 279 -13.78 -12.63 0.83
N VAL A 280 -12.77 -12.94 0.01
CA VAL A 280 -12.24 -14.31 -0.15
C VAL A 280 -11.76 -14.88 1.18
N SER A 281 -10.94 -14.13 1.91
CA SER A 281 -10.43 -14.57 3.21
C SER A 281 -11.53 -14.71 4.26
N ALA A 282 -12.54 -13.84 4.23
CA ALA A 282 -13.70 -13.95 5.12
C ALA A 282 -14.51 -15.24 4.84
N MET A 283 -14.71 -15.59 3.58
CA MET A 283 -15.41 -16.81 3.17
C MET A 283 -14.63 -18.08 3.50
N ARG A 284 -13.30 -18.03 3.47
CA ARG A 284 -12.40 -19.14 3.82
C ARG A 284 -12.27 -19.34 5.32
N GLY A 285 -12.64 -18.35 6.13
CA GLY A 285 -12.39 -18.36 7.56
C GLY A 285 -10.92 -18.17 7.92
N ASP A 286 -10.15 -17.47 7.06
CA ASP A 286 -8.75 -17.14 7.32
C ASP A 286 -8.60 -16.35 8.62
N ASP A 287 -7.47 -16.52 9.29
CA ASP A 287 -7.04 -15.62 10.34
C ASP A 287 -6.37 -14.36 9.75
N GLU A 288 -6.04 -13.40 10.63
CA GLU A 288 -5.43 -12.14 10.21
C GLU A 288 -4.04 -12.31 9.59
N GLN A 289 -3.29 -13.31 10.03
CA GLN A 289 -1.96 -13.59 9.49
C GLN A 289 -2.04 -14.18 8.09
N GLN A 290 -2.96 -15.11 7.87
CA GLN A 290 -3.24 -15.69 6.56
C GLN A 290 -3.71 -14.61 5.58
N PHE A 291 -4.69 -13.79 5.99
CA PHE A 291 -5.17 -12.67 5.19
C PHE A 291 -4.03 -11.70 4.78
N ARG A 292 -3.20 -11.28 5.74
CA ARG A 292 -2.06 -10.40 5.45
C ARG A 292 -1.08 -11.02 4.46
N ARG A 293 -0.77 -12.31 4.63
CA ARG A 293 0.11 -13.03 3.71
C ARG A 293 -0.46 -12.99 2.29
N HIS A 294 -1.73 -13.34 2.13
CA HIS A 294 -2.40 -13.30 0.82
C HIS A 294 -2.40 -11.90 0.20
N CYS A 295 -2.66 -10.86 0.99
CA CYS A 295 -2.58 -9.47 0.51
C CYS A 295 -1.17 -9.11 0.05
N ILE A 296 -0.14 -9.41 0.84
CA ILE A 296 1.25 -9.10 0.51
C ILE A 296 1.67 -9.85 -0.76
N ASP A 297 1.34 -11.14 -0.85
CA ASP A 297 1.65 -11.95 -2.03
C ASP A 297 0.96 -11.36 -3.28
N THR A 298 -0.31 -10.98 -3.18
CA THR A 298 -1.05 -10.38 -4.30
C THR A 298 -0.50 -9.01 -4.69
N LEU A 299 -0.22 -8.12 -3.72
CA LEU A 299 0.39 -6.81 -3.95
C LEU A 299 1.75 -6.94 -4.66
N THR A 300 2.54 -7.95 -4.26
CA THR A 300 3.85 -8.21 -4.85
C THR A 300 3.74 -8.76 -6.27
N HIS A 301 2.90 -9.77 -6.49
CA HIS A 301 2.75 -10.39 -7.81
C HIS A 301 2.08 -9.47 -8.84
N SER A 302 1.23 -8.55 -8.40
CA SER A 302 0.60 -7.55 -9.27
C SER A 302 1.45 -6.33 -9.55
N GLU A 303 2.69 -6.27 -9.02
CA GLU A 303 3.59 -5.11 -9.14
C GLU A 303 2.93 -3.81 -8.67
N ALA A 304 2.12 -3.89 -7.59
CA ALA A 304 1.30 -2.78 -7.10
C ALA A 304 2.12 -1.54 -6.74
N LEU A 305 3.33 -1.71 -6.20
CA LEU A 305 4.22 -0.59 -5.88
C LEU A 305 4.72 0.12 -7.14
N ASP A 306 5.13 -0.64 -8.17
CA ASP A 306 5.58 -0.08 -9.44
C ASP A 306 4.42 0.67 -10.12
N PHE A 307 3.22 0.09 -10.11
CA PHE A 307 2.03 0.76 -10.61
C PHE A 307 1.77 2.10 -9.89
N MET A 308 1.83 2.14 -8.55
CA MET A 308 1.66 3.38 -7.79
C MET A 308 2.73 4.43 -8.15
N ILE A 309 3.99 4.02 -8.24
CA ILE A 309 5.12 4.90 -8.58
C ILE A 309 4.92 5.48 -9.97
N ASP A 310 4.58 4.65 -10.96
CA ASP A 310 4.36 5.08 -12.35
C ASP A 310 3.20 6.07 -12.46
N GLN A 311 2.10 5.83 -11.72
CA GLN A 311 0.97 6.75 -11.72
C GLN A 311 1.32 8.10 -11.07
N LEU A 312 2.06 8.10 -9.95
CA LEU A 312 2.51 9.34 -9.32
C LEU A 312 3.51 10.10 -10.20
N LEU A 313 4.43 9.38 -10.87
CA LEU A 313 5.37 9.98 -11.83
C LEU A 313 4.64 10.63 -13.00
N SER A 314 3.60 10.00 -13.53
CA SER A 314 2.81 10.56 -14.63
C SER A 314 2.14 11.90 -14.28
N LEU A 315 1.82 12.12 -12.99
CA LEU A 315 1.28 13.39 -12.52
C LEU A 315 2.31 14.51 -12.42
N ILE A 316 3.57 14.17 -12.18
CA ILE A 316 4.65 15.16 -12.08
C ILE A 316 4.81 15.95 -13.38
N HIS A 317 4.47 15.33 -14.51
CA HIS A 317 4.50 15.93 -15.85
C HIS A 317 3.16 16.49 -16.32
N ILE A 318 2.17 16.65 -15.43
CA ILE A 318 0.81 17.09 -15.81
C ILE A 318 0.76 18.54 -16.35
N SER A 319 1.78 19.32 -16.11
CA SER A 319 1.90 20.70 -16.58
C SER A 319 2.74 20.86 -17.86
N GLU A 320 3.29 19.77 -18.38
CA GLU A 320 4.02 19.71 -19.64
C GLU A 320 3.09 19.36 -20.81
#